data_5d321d0c9dfd05a54518d8e8ee3e6863
#
_entry.id   5d321d0c9dfd05a54518d8e8ee3e6863
#
_cell.length_a   1.000
_cell.length_b   1.000
_cell.length_c   1.000
_cell.angle_alpha   90.00
_cell.angle_beta   90.00
_cell.angle_gamma   90.00
#
_symmetry.space_group_name_H-M   'P 1'
#
loop_
_entity.id
_entity.type
_entity.pdbx_description
1 polymer ?
#
loop_
_entity_poly.entity_id
_entity_poly.type
_entity_poly.pdbx_seq_one_letter_code
_entity_poly.pdbx_strand_id
1 'polypeptide(L)'
;MPQDTYDFNRIDLNEIYSLFHTKDERRLDSVKEFIEAENYMKAIHKLNEFSSSNEPAVILKGILFLYLGDMQKAISLWKPYIKKNKAHPLMMRYYAIACHSSEKYKEAVRVFKTVYPTDTRKDDIVLSYAFSLKEVHKYKTARNLILPFYSSTVGDDLIAVIQNMEFTTLLLELDVLLQDEDSFSAHFAPYLSQLSSVMILEDAKELLACNIVILSGYMSTRRCEWLAPHFYELVRLTDKNNYLKDTPYEIAVKRGYTSWESYFYQQDEQVPKPLKEIGLYPLEELEIDDEVSQSVICWNAAKLYQTQPECFRYMRSTYPHTWNKIEYIVDKFKSKPTDYQKQVEKRIMLYVDSVSYTHLRAHET
;
A
#
# COMPACT_ATOMS: atom_id res chain seq x y z
N MET A 1 -1.15 1.90 1.80
CA MET A 1 0.23 1.72 1.33
C MET A 1 0.47 2.68 0.20
N PRO A 2 1.65 3.31 0.10
CA PRO A 2 2.10 3.62 -1.22
C PRO A 2 1.98 2.31 -1.99
N GLN A 3 1.23 2.29 -3.08
CA GLN A 3 1.23 1.15 -3.97
C GLN A 3 2.69 0.90 -4.26
N ASP A 4 3.13 -0.34 -4.08
CA ASP A 4 4.49 -0.79 -4.39
C ASP A 4 4.71 -0.52 -5.88
N THR A 5 4.98 0.73 -6.20
CA THR A 5 5.24 1.17 -7.55
C THR A 5 6.66 0.74 -7.83
N TYR A 6 6.80 -0.31 -8.64
CA TYR A 6 8.10 -0.72 -9.15
C TYR A 6 8.86 0.51 -9.62
N ASP A 7 10.05 0.73 -9.08
CA ASP A 7 10.92 1.81 -9.53
C ASP A 7 11.39 1.52 -10.96
N PHE A 8 10.75 2.14 -11.93
CA PHE A 8 11.09 1.97 -13.34
C PHE A 8 12.50 2.48 -13.67
N ASN A 9 13.12 3.30 -12.81
CA ASN A 9 14.52 3.70 -12.98
C ASN A 9 15.50 2.53 -12.81
N ARG A 10 15.09 1.43 -12.19
CA ARG A 10 15.87 0.19 -12.09
C ARG A 10 15.90 -0.64 -13.38
N ILE A 11 15.17 -0.23 -14.43
CA ILE A 11 15.19 -0.95 -15.72
C ILE A 11 16.54 -0.80 -16.38
N ASP A 12 17.23 -1.91 -16.59
CA ASP A 12 18.47 -1.93 -17.35
C ASP A 12 18.17 -1.92 -18.86
N LEU A 13 18.21 -0.73 -19.44
CA LEU A 13 18.00 -0.57 -20.88
C LEU A 13 19.06 -1.28 -21.73
N ASN A 14 20.29 -1.48 -21.20
CA ASN A 14 21.34 -2.18 -21.94
C ASN A 14 20.97 -3.66 -22.15
N GLU A 15 20.31 -4.29 -21.16
CA GLU A 15 19.78 -5.65 -21.31
C GLU A 15 18.85 -5.74 -22.55
N ILE A 16 18.06 -4.70 -22.78
CA ILE A 16 17.11 -4.64 -23.90
C ILE A 16 17.83 -4.29 -25.21
N TYR A 17 18.76 -3.35 -25.17
CA TYR A 17 19.54 -2.96 -26.35
C TYR A 17 20.35 -4.13 -26.91
N SER A 18 20.86 -5.00 -26.04
CA SER A 18 21.59 -6.20 -26.43
C SER A 18 20.79 -7.20 -27.26
N LEU A 19 19.46 -7.12 -27.26
CA LEU A 19 18.57 -8.00 -28.03
C LEU A 19 18.46 -7.57 -29.50
N PHE A 20 18.86 -6.34 -29.83
CA PHE A 20 18.73 -5.85 -31.20
C PHE A 20 19.82 -6.45 -32.10
N HIS A 21 19.47 -6.76 -33.34
CA HIS A 21 20.44 -7.22 -34.36
C HIS A 21 21.33 -6.07 -34.84
N THR A 22 22.55 -6.34 -35.22
CA THR A 22 23.55 -5.39 -35.77
C THR A 22 23.00 -4.55 -36.92
N LYS A 23 22.14 -5.12 -37.75
CA LYS A 23 21.48 -4.40 -38.84
C LYS A 23 20.56 -3.28 -38.41
N ASP A 24 20.11 -3.32 -37.18
CA ASP A 24 19.18 -2.36 -36.57
C ASP A 24 19.90 -1.23 -35.78
N GLU A 25 21.25 -1.33 -35.63
CA GLU A 25 22.03 -0.43 -34.75
C GLU A 25 21.80 1.05 -35.07
N ARG A 26 21.93 1.47 -36.31
CA ARG A 26 21.75 2.89 -36.69
C ARG A 26 20.37 3.45 -36.34
N ARG A 27 19.33 2.61 -36.41
CA ARG A 27 17.97 2.99 -36.06
C ARG A 27 17.82 3.05 -34.53
N LEU A 28 18.48 2.09 -33.87
CA LEU A 28 18.49 2.03 -32.41
C LEU A 28 19.24 3.22 -31.80
N ASP A 29 20.37 3.66 -32.39
CA ASP A 29 21.13 4.83 -31.91
C ASP A 29 20.24 6.09 -31.90
N SER A 30 19.44 6.31 -32.96
CA SER A 30 18.47 7.41 -32.96
C SER A 30 17.39 7.27 -31.87
N VAL A 31 17.02 6.05 -31.50
CA VAL A 31 16.07 5.81 -30.38
C VAL A 31 16.74 6.13 -29.06
N LYS A 32 17.99 5.70 -28.84
CA LYS A 32 18.78 5.97 -27.63
C LYS A 32 18.95 7.47 -27.40
N GLU A 33 19.30 8.23 -28.43
CA GLU A 33 19.41 9.69 -28.36
C GLU A 33 18.12 10.36 -27.82
N PHE A 34 16.95 9.88 -28.26
CA PHE A 34 15.68 10.39 -27.73
C PHE A 34 15.40 9.93 -26.31
N ILE A 35 15.81 8.73 -25.92
CA ILE A 35 15.66 8.22 -24.54
C ILE A 35 16.57 9.00 -23.59
N GLU A 36 17.84 9.24 -23.96
CA GLU A 36 18.81 10.02 -23.19
C GLU A 36 18.37 11.48 -23.01
N ALA A 37 17.64 12.01 -24.00
CA ALA A 37 17.01 13.33 -23.93
C ALA A 37 15.63 13.32 -23.23
N GLU A 38 15.25 12.23 -22.58
CA GLU A 38 13.95 12.01 -21.93
C GLU A 38 12.72 12.24 -22.85
N ASN A 39 12.95 12.23 -24.17
CA ASN A 39 11.89 12.44 -25.14
C ASN A 39 11.25 11.10 -25.56
N TYR A 40 10.62 10.45 -24.59
CA TYR A 40 10.08 9.09 -24.77
C TYR A 40 9.03 9.00 -25.89
N MET A 41 8.23 10.05 -26.12
CA MET A 41 7.25 10.06 -27.19
C MET A 41 7.91 10.02 -28.58
N LYS A 42 9.01 10.75 -28.81
CA LYS A 42 9.77 10.68 -30.05
C LYS A 42 10.46 9.32 -30.23
N ALA A 43 11.01 8.78 -29.13
CA ALA A 43 11.58 7.42 -29.12
C ALA A 43 10.52 6.37 -29.53
N ILE A 44 9.32 6.43 -28.96
CA ILE A 44 8.19 5.56 -29.35
C ILE A 44 7.82 5.72 -30.82
N HIS A 45 7.76 6.96 -31.31
CA HIS A 45 7.48 7.21 -32.74
C HIS A 45 8.56 6.58 -33.62
N LYS A 46 9.83 6.73 -33.27
CA LYS A 46 10.96 6.15 -33.99
C LYS A 46 10.93 4.62 -33.96
N LEU A 47 10.52 4.01 -32.86
CA LEU A 47 10.33 2.56 -32.77
C LEU A 47 9.24 2.02 -33.70
N ASN A 48 8.32 2.84 -34.19
CA ASN A 48 7.32 2.42 -35.20
C ASN A 48 7.93 2.16 -36.58
N GLU A 49 9.16 2.61 -36.85
CA GLU A 49 9.91 2.31 -38.10
C GLU A 49 10.44 0.87 -38.14
N PHE A 50 10.48 0.20 -36.99
CA PHE A 50 10.81 -1.22 -36.92
C PHE A 50 9.60 -2.07 -37.33
N SER A 51 9.88 -3.25 -37.83
CA SER A 51 8.82 -4.23 -38.12
C SER A 51 8.04 -4.57 -36.87
N SER A 52 6.73 -4.75 -36.97
CA SER A 52 5.88 -5.25 -35.90
C SER A 52 6.30 -6.64 -35.38
N SER A 53 7.12 -7.38 -36.14
CA SER A 53 7.72 -8.64 -35.75
C SER A 53 9.06 -8.48 -35.01
N ASN A 54 9.59 -7.27 -34.88
CA ASN A 54 10.82 -6.99 -34.14
C ASN A 54 10.51 -6.97 -32.65
N GLU A 55 10.66 -8.11 -32.01
CA GLU A 55 10.31 -8.29 -30.58
C GLU A 55 11.08 -7.33 -29.66
N PRO A 56 12.42 -7.09 -29.81
CA PRO A 56 13.13 -6.08 -29.03
C PRO A 56 12.52 -4.69 -29.10
N ALA A 57 12.12 -4.24 -30.29
CA ALA A 57 11.46 -2.94 -30.46
C ALA A 57 10.09 -2.88 -29.75
N VAL A 58 9.35 -3.99 -29.76
CA VAL A 58 8.08 -4.09 -29.04
C VAL A 58 8.30 -4.08 -27.52
N ILE A 59 9.36 -4.74 -27.02
CA ILE A 59 9.73 -4.71 -25.60
C ILE A 59 10.06 -3.28 -25.19
N LEU A 60 10.99 -2.64 -25.89
CA LEU A 60 11.44 -1.28 -25.60
C LEU A 60 10.30 -0.27 -25.66
N LYS A 61 9.43 -0.37 -26.66
CA LYS A 61 8.26 0.50 -26.78
C LYS A 61 7.31 0.40 -25.58
N GLY A 62 7.07 -0.81 -25.11
CA GLY A 62 6.24 -1.01 -23.91
C GLY A 62 6.90 -0.43 -22.66
N ILE A 63 8.21 -0.55 -22.51
CA ILE A 63 8.96 0.05 -21.40
C ILE A 63 8.87 1.58 -21.45
N LEU A 64 8.97 2.18 -22.64
CA LEU A 64 8.79 3.63 -22.74
C LEU A 64 7.36 4.07 -22.36
N PHE A 65 6.34 3.25 -22.57
CA PHE A 65 5.01 3.52 -22.03
C PHE A 65 4.99 3.43 -20.49
N LEU A 66 5.79 2.52 -19.86
CA LEU A 66 5.90 2.47 -18.41
C LEU A 66 6.56 3.74 -17.87
N TYR A 67 7.63 4.24 -18.48
CA TYR A 67 8.24 5.53 -18.12
C TYR A 67 7.28 6.72 -18.25
N LEU A 68 6.35 6.65 -19.18
CA LEU A 68 5.29 7.65 -19.34
C LEU A 68 4.10 7.46 -18.39
N GLY A 69 4.15 6.46 -17.48
CA GLY A 69 3.04 6.13 -16.60
C GLY A 69 1.85 5.45 -17.29
N ASP A 70 1.95 5.11 -18.59
CA ASP A 70 0.85 4.52 -19.35
C ASP A 70 0.89 2.99 -19.33
N MET A 71 0.65 2.42 -18.13
CA MET A 71 0.63 0.97 -17.90
C MET A 71 -0.35 0.24 -18.84
N GLN A 72 -1.48 0.86 -19.14
CA GLN A 72 -2.52 0.21 -19.96
C GLN A 72 -2.07 0.04 -21.41
N LYS A 73 -1.34 1.01 -21.99
CA LYS A 73 -0.76 0.87 -23.33
C LYS A 73 0.31 -0.21 -23.36
N ALA A 74 1.20 -0.26 -22.36
CA ALA A 74 2.20 -1.30 -22.26
C ALA A 74 1.55 -2.70 -22.20
N ILE A 75 0.56 -2.88 -21.30
CA ILE A 75 -0.19 -4.14 -21.17
C ILE A 75 -0.87 -4.51 -22.49
N SER A 76 -1.54 -3.56 -23.12
CA SER A 76 -2.27 -3.81 -24.38
C SER A 76 -1.33 -4.21 -25.52
N LEU A 77 -0.14 -3.60 -25.59
CA LEU A 77 0.89 -3.89 -26.57
C LEU A 77 1.45 -5.31 -26.40
N TRP A 78 1.75 -5.73 -25.19
CA TRP A 78 2.40 -7.02 -24.92
C TRP A 78 1.44 -8.21 -24.80
N LYS A 79 0.18 -7.97 -24.43
CA LYS A 79 -0.82 -9.03 -24.20
C LYS A 79 -0.96 -10.06 -25.32
N PRO A 80 -0.92 -9.69 -26.63
CA PRO A 80 -0.96 -10.68 -27.72
C PRO A 80 0.21 -11.65 -27.73
N TYR A 81 1.41 -11.19 -27.34
CA TYR A 81 2.62 -12.02 -27.26
C TYR A 81 2.56 -12.98 -26.06
N ILE A 82 2.15 -12.47 -24.90
CA ILE A 82 1.96 -13.26 -23.68
C ILE A 82 0.95 -14.41 -23.89
N LYS A 83 -0.17 -14.12 -24.58
CA LYS A 83 -1.19 -15.14 -24.89
C LYS A 83 -0.70 -16.27 -25.77
N LYS A 84 0.26 -16.00 -26.65
CA LYS A 84 0.83 -17.01 -27.58
C LYS A 84 1.92 -17.87 -26.93
N ASN A 85 2.26 -17.65 -25.64
CA ASN A 85 3.36 -18.32 -24.92
C ASN A 85 4.71 -18.27 -25.65
N LYS A 86 4.94 -17.20 -26.42
CA LYS A 86 6.16 -16.98 -27.22
C LYS A 86 6.87 -15.68 -26.85
N ALA A 87 6.44 -15.04 -25.76
CA ALA A 87 7.03 -13.77 -25.35
C ALA A 87 8.40 -13.98 -24.72
N HIS A 88 9.33 -13.10 -25.04
CA HIS A 88 10.64 -13.06 -24.41
C HIS A 88 10.51 -12.91 -22.87
N PRO A 89 11.40 -13.54 -22.06
CA PRO A 89 11.33 -13.43 -20.60
C PRO A 89 11.29 -11.98 -20.07
N LEU A 90 12.05 -11.06 -20.66
CA LEU A 90 11.98 -9.63 -20.32
C LEU A 90 10.60 -9.03 -20.57
N MET A 91 9.96 -9.34 -21.69
CA MET A 91 8.59 -8.89 -21.94
C MET A 91 7.63 -9.42 -20.88
N MET A 92 7.78 -10.68 -20.48
CA MET A 92 6.96 -11.30 -19.45
C MET A 92 7.19 -10.64 -18.10
N ARG A 93 8.46 -10.35 -17.73
CA ARG A 93 8.83 -9.64 -16.50
C ARG A 93 8.09 -8.29 -16.41
N TYR A 94 8.29 -7.41 -17.39
CA TYR A 94 7.73 -6.07 -17.37
C TYR A 94 6.21 -6.04 -17.60
N TYR A 95 5.67 -7.01 -18.31
CA TYR A 95 4.22 -7.19 -18.39
C TYR A 95 3.61 -7.53 -17.02
N ALA A 96 4.25 -8.42 -16.26
CA ALA A 96 3.78 -8.78 -14.93
C ALA A 96 3.87 -7.60 -13.96
N ILE A 97 4.96 -6.80 -14.02
CA ILE A 97 5.11 -5.56 -13.25
C ILE A 97 4.00 -4.55 -13.64
N ALA A 98 3.78 -4.33 -14.93
CA ALA A 98 2.71 -3.44 -15.39
C ALA A 98 1.31 -3.89 -14.94
N CYS A 99 1.07 -5.20 -14.92
CA CYS A 99 -0.18 -5.76 -14.39
C CYS A 99 -0.29 -5.53 -12.88
N HIS A 100 0.80 -5.70 -12.12
CA HIS A 100 0.88 -5.41 -10.70
C HIS A 100 0.54 -3.94 -10.42
N SER A 101 1.26 -3.00 -11.07
CA SER A 101 1.05 -1.55 -10.91
C SER A 101 -0.33 -1.08 -11.40
N SER A 102 -1.04 -1.89 -12.18
CA SER A 102 -2.43 -1.64 -12.61
C SER A 102 -3.46 -2.42 -11.79
N GLU A 103 -3.08 -2.94 -10.62
CA GLU A 103 -3.94 -3.71 -9.71
C GLU A 103 -4.54 -4.99 -10.34
N LYS A 104 -4.01 -5.43 -11.48
CA LYS A 104 -4.41 -6.68 -12.14
C LYS A 104 -3.70 -7.89 -11.51
N TYR A 105 -3.77 -8.01 -10.20
CA TYR A 105 -2.97 -8.95 -9.40
C TYR A 105 -3.11 -10.42 -9.82
N LYS A 106 -4.31 -10.86 -10.19
CA LYS A 106 -4.52 -12.24 -10.69
C LYS A 106 -3.70 -12.54 -11.94
N GLU A 107 -3.65 -11.58 -12.88
CA GLU A 107 -2.88 -11.70 -14.12
C GLU A 107 -1.37 -11.58 -13.82
N ALA A 108 -0.96 -10.63 -12.96
CA ALA A 108 0.41 -10.48 -12.51
C ALA A 108 0.93 -11.80 -11.91
N VAL A 109 0.21 -12.39 -10.95
CA VAL A 109 0.57 -13.67 -10.33
C VAL A 109 0.71 -14.79 -11.35
N ARG A 110 -0.19 -14.85 -12.34
CA ARG A 110 -0.13 -15.87 -13.41
C ARG A 110 1.17 -15.78 -14.19
N VAL A 111 1.59 -14.57 -14.56
CA VAL A 111 2.79 -14.36 -15.39
C VAL A 111 4.06 -14.44 -14.54
N PHE A 112 4.09 -13.85 -13.34
CA PHE A 112 5.21 -14.00 -12.40
C PHE A 112 5.51 -15.47 -12.11
N LYS A 113 4.50 -16.30 -11.90
CA LYS A 113 4.68 -17.75 -11.68
C LYS A 113 5.47 -18.42 -12.82
N THR A 114 5.34 -17.92 -14.04
CA THR A 114 6.04 -18.47 -15.21
C THR A 114 7.46 -17.91 -15.35
N VAL A 115 7.65 -16.60 -15.15
CA VAL A 115 8.95 -15.96 -15.40
C VAL A 115 9.89 -16.06 -14.21
N TYR A 116 9.40 -15.92 -12.98
CA TYR A 116 10.20 -15.86 -11.76
C TYR A 116 11.20 -17.01 -11.57
N PRO A 117 10.86 -18.30 -11.85
CA PRO A 117 11.81 -19.40 -11.64
C PRO A 117 13.12 -19.28 -12.44
N THR A 118 13.02 -18.70 -13.65
CA THR A 118 14.15 -18.58 -14.59
C THR A 118 14.72 -17.17 -14.66
N ASP A 119 14.12 -16.21 -13.95
CA ASP A 119 14.60 -14.83 -13.93
C ASP A 119 15.92 -14.71 -13.19
N THR A 120 16.88 -13.99 -13.79
CA THR A 120 18.21 -13.74 -13.20
C THR A 120 18.19 -12.59 -12.19
N ARG A 121 17.17 -11.72 -12.25
CA ARG A 121 16.99 -10.55 -11.37
C ARG A 121 15.78 -10.73 -10.48
N LYS A 122 15.77 -11.79 -9.69
CA LYS A 122 14.65 -12.15 -8.80
C LYS A 122 14.38 -11.10 -7.73
N ASP A 123 15.44 -10.46 -7.23
CA ASP A 123 15.41 -9.37 -6.26
C ASP A 123 14.62 -8.16 -6.75
N ASP A 124 14.70 -7.85 -8.05
CA ASP A 124 13.96 -6.72 -8.63
C ASP A 124 12.44 -6.93 -8.68
N ILE A 125 11.98 -8.17 -8.72
CA ILE A 125 10.57 -8.49 -8.95
C ILE A 125 9.88 -9.22 -7.80
N VAL A 126 10.64 -9.65 -6.80
CA VAL A 126 10.12 -10.49 -5.70
C VAL A 126 9.06 -9.75 -4.88
N LEU A 127 9.26 -8.46 -4.60
CA LEU A 127 8.30 -7.63 -3.86
C LEU A 127 6.98 -7.52 -4.61
N SER A 128 7.02 -7.11 -5.88
CA SER A 128 5.81 -6.99 -6.71
C SER A 128 5.07 -8.31 -6.87
N TYR A 129 5.82 -9.42 -6.96
CA TYR A 129 5.21 -10.75 -7.02
C TYR A 129 4.55 -11.14 -5.70
N ALA A 130 5.25 -10.97 -4.58
CA ALA A 130 4.73 -11.31 -3.26
C ALA A 130 3.54 -10.42 -2.87
N PHE A 131 3.60 -9.13 -3.18
CA PHE A 131 2.48 -8.23 -2.98
C PHE A 131 1.26 -8.68 -3.81
N SER A 132 1.46 -8.99 -5.10
CA SER A 132 0.38 -9.51 -5.94
C SER A 132 -0.21 -10.82 -5.38
N LEU A 133 0.61 -11.69 -4.79
CA LEU A 133 0.15 -12.90 -4.10
C LEU A 133 -0.68 -12.56 -2.86
N LYS A 134 -0.27 -11.54 -2.09
CA LYS A 134 -1.02 -11.04 -0.93
C LYS A 134 -2.41 -10.56 -1.34
N GLU A 135 -2.50 -9.75 -2.39
CA GLU A 135 -3.76 -9.20 -2.90
C GLU A 135 -4.72 -10.28 -3.46
N VAL A 136 -4.19 -11.43 -3.88
CA VAL A 136 -5.01 -12.59 -4.23
C VAL A 136 -5.16 -13.59 -3.07
N HIS A 137 -4.91 -13.16 -1.83
CA HIS A 137 -5.06 -13.92 -0.58
C HIS A 137 -4.19 -15.18 -0.47
N LYS A 138 -3.05 -15.22 -1.14
CA LYS A 138 -2.06 -16.33 -1.07
C LYS A 138 -0.95 -16.02 -0.07
N TYR A 139 -1.31 -15.66 1.15
CA TYR A 139 -0.41 -15.12 2.18
C TYR A 139 0.80 -16.04 2.48
N LYS A 140 0.57 -17.34 2.71
CA LYS A 140 1.67 -18.29 2.94
C LYS A 140 2.65 -18.37 1.77
N THR A 141 2.14 -18.31 0.54
CA THR A 141 2.99 -18.36 -0.65
C THR A 141 3.79 -17.07 -0.78
N ALA A 142 3.17 -15.92 -0.55
CA ALA A 142 3.84 -14.61 -0.54
C ALA A 142 4.96 -14.57 0.49
N ARG A 143 4.69 -15.00 1.73
CA ARG A 143 5.67 -15.05 2.80
C ARG A 143 6.86 -15.93 2.46
N ASN A 144 6.62 -17.16 2.02
CA ASN A 144 7.69 -18.09 1.64
C ASN A 144 8.53 -17.58 0.47
N LEU A 145 7.95 -16.75 -0.39
CA LEU A 145 8.65 -16.14 -1.52
C LEU A 145 9.64 -15.06 -1.05
N ILE A 146 9.28 -14.28 -0.02
CA ILE A 146 10.10 -13.16 0.49
C ILE A 146 11.16 -13.61 1.48
N LEU A 147 10.85 -14.60 2.33
CA LEU A 147 11.77 -15.04 3.39
C LEU A 147 13.24 -15.21 2.98
N PRO A 148 13.59 -15.75 1.80
CA PRO A 148 14.98 -15.87 1.36
C PRO A 148 15.71 -14.54 1.12
N PHE A 149 14.97 -13.43 0.97
CA PHE A 149 15.52 -12.08 0.73
C PHE A 149 15.59 -11.24 2.00
N TYR A 150 14.93 -11.68 3.06
CA TYR A 150 14.97 -11.04 4.36
C TYR A 150 16.26 -11.39 5.10
N SER A 151 16.84 -10.42 5.79
CA SER A 151 17.94 -10.63 6.73
C SER A 151 17.64 -9.93 8.06
N SER A 152 17.84 -10.65 9.16
CA SER A 152 17.75 -10.07 10.51
C SER A 152 18.92 -9.11 10.82
N THR A 153 20.03 -9.24 10.09
CA THR A 153 21.22 -8.40 10.20
C THR A 153 21.63 -7.90 8.83
N VAL A 154 21.71 -6.59 8.69
CA VAL A 154 22.18 -5.93 7.46
C VAL A 154 23.42 -5.12 7.86
N GLY A 155 24.42 -5.05 6.98
CA GLY A 155 25.61 -4.22 7.20
C GLY A 155 25.30 -2.72 7.18
N ASP A 156 26.33 -1.88 7.19
CA ASP A 156 26.20 -0.43 7.26
C ASP A 156 25.81 0.23 5.91
N ASP A 157 25.55 -0.55 4.88
CA ASP A 157 25.06 -0.04 3.60
C ASP A 157 23.59 0.38 3.71
N LEU A 158 23.36 1.69 3.66
CA LEU A 158 22.03 2.29 3.81
C LEU A 158 21.04 1.79 2.74
N ILE A 159 21.50 1.56 1.51
CA ILE A 159 20.63 1.06 0.43
C ILE A 159 20.16 -0.35 0.74
N ALA A 160 21.11 -1.21 1.16
CA ALA A 160 20.78 -2.59 1.56
C ALA A 160 19.85 -2.61 2.78
N VAL A 161 20.03 -1.70 3.74
CA VAL A 161 19.13 -1.57 4.91
C VAL A 161 17.71 -1.20 4.46
N ILE A 162 17.55 -0.18 3.64
CA ILE A 162 16.23 0.25 3.15
C ILE A 162 15.54 -0.88 2.36
N GLN A 163 16.27 -1.53 1.45
CA GLN A 163 15.72 -2.66 0.69
C GLN A 163 15.28 -3.81 1.60
N ASN A 164 16.06 -4.14 2.63
CA ASN A 164 15.66 -5.15 3.61
C ASN A 164 14.43 -4.72 4.42
N MET A 165 14.30 -3.44 4.74
CA MET A 165 13.14 -2.90 5.43
C MET A 165 11.85 -2.99 4.58
N GLU A 166 11.94 -2.80 3.25
CA GLU A 166 10.82 -3.03 2.33
C GLU A 166 10.33 -4.49 2.40
N PHE A 167 11.26 -5.44 2.34
CA PHE A 167 10.92 -6.86 2.53
C PHE A 167 10.32 -7.14 3.89
N THR A 168 10.89 -6.56 4.94
CA THR A 168 10.40 -6.76 6.31
C THR A 168 9.01 -6.17 6.50
N THR A 169 8.73 -5.00 5.94
CA THR A 169 7.39 -4.38 6.00
C THR A 169 6.32 -5.31 5.43
N LEU A 170 6.58 -5.91 4.28
CA LEU A 170 5.64 -6.87 3.71
C LEU A 170 5.56 -8.18 4.51
N LEU A 171 6.67 -8.64 5.11
CA LEU A 171 6.67 -9.80 6.01
C LEU A 171 5.82 -9.55 7.25
N LEU A 172 5.99 -8.40 7.90
CA LEU A 172 5.19 -8.02 9.08
C LEU A 172 3.68 -8.00 8.74
N GLU A 173 3.32 -7.44 7.60
CA GLU A 173 1.93 -7.44 7.14
C GLU A 173 1.42 -8.88 6.90
N LEU A 174 2.22 -9.73 6.28
CA LEU A 174 1.86 -11.13 6.02
C LEU A 174 1.74 -11.95 7.30
N ASP A 175 2.59 -11.71 8.29
CA ASP A 175 2.51 -12.35 9.60
C ASP A 175 1.21 -11.98 10.32
N VAL A 176 0.80 -10.69 10.26
CA VAL A 176 -0.51 -10.25 10.76
C VAL A 176 -1.66 -10.95 10.03
N LEU A 177 -1.59 -11.01 8.69
CA LEU A 177 -2.62 -11.66 7.87
C LEU A 177 -2.72 -13.16 8.13
N LEU A 178 -1.62 -13.79 8.56
CA LEU A 178 -1.54 -15.21 8.94
C LEU A 178 -1.84 -15.44 10.43
N GLN A 179 -2.01 -14.40 11.23
CA GLN A 179 -2.16 -14.46 12.69
C GLN A 179 -0.99 -15.16 13.38
N ASP A 180 0.23 -14.93 12.91
CA ASP A 180 1.47 -15.55 13.38
C ASP A 180 2.27 -14.55 14.23
N GLU A 181 1.90 -14.47 15.52
CA GLU A 181 2.51 -13.55 16.51
C GLU A 181 3.99 -13.81 16.73
N ASP A 182 4.39 -15.08 16.78
CA ASP A 182 5.79 -15.46 17.02
C ASP A 182 6.70 -14.98 15.86
N SER A 183 6.27 -15.20 14.65
CA SER A 183 7.01 -14.74 13.47
C SER A 183 7.03 -13.22 13.34
N PHE A 184 5.89 -12.57 13.62
CA PHE A 184 5.83 -11.12 13.65
C PHE A 184 6.85 -10.54 14.64
N SER A 185 6.87 -11.02 15.86
CA SER A 185 7.81 -10.57 16.90
C SER A 185 9.26 -10.79 16.49
N ALA A 186 9.56 -11.94 15.87
CA ALA A 186 10.90 -12.26 15.38
C ALA A 186 11.37 -11.33 14.25
N HIS A 187 10.47 -10.88 13.39
CA HIS A 187 10.79 -9.94 12.31
C HIS A 187 10.77 -8.48 12.78
N PHE A 188 9.91 -8.15 13.74
CA PHE A 188 9.70 -6.77 14.22
C PHE A 188 10.91 -6.22 14.99
N ALA A 189 11.52 -7.00 15.86
CA ALA A 189 12.64 -6.52 16.68
C ALA A 189 13.86 -6.09 15.84
N PRO A 190 14.34 -6.89 14.84
CA PRO A 190 15.37 -6.43 13.91
C PRO A 190 14.94 -5.22 13.07
N TYR A 191 13.69 -5.19 12.61
CA TYR A 191 13.12 -4.07 11.87
C TYR A 191 13.20 -2.76 12.66
N LEU A 192 12.79 -2.75 13.92
CA LEU A 192 12.80 -1.56 14.76
C LEU A 192 14.23 -1.05 14.98
N SER A 193 15.19 -1.96 15.14
CA SER A 193 16.61 -1.62 15.27
C SER A 193 17.17 -0.98 13.99
N GLN A 194 16.89 -1.57 12.83
CA GLN A 194 17.33 -1.05 11.54
C GLN A 194 16.66 0.32 11.25
N LEU A 195 15.36 0.43 11.48
CA LEU A 195 14.62 1.68 11.33
C LEU A 195 15.26 2.81 12.12
N SER A 196 15.62 2.55 13.38
CA SER A 196 16.26 3.56 14.25
C SER A 196 17.61 4.04 13.70
N SER A 197 18.34 3.21 12.97
CA SER A 197 19.64 3.56 12.40
C SER A 197 19.57 4.41 11.14
N VAL A 198 18.44 4.37 10.42
CA VAL A 198 18.28 5.03 9.11
C VAL A 198 17.23 6.15 9.09
N MET A 199 16.71 6.55 10.25
CA MET A 199 15.64 7.58 10.35
C MET A 199 15.99 8.96 9.81
N ILE A 200 17.23 9.18 9.41
CA ILE A 200 17.66 10.38 8.70
C ILE A 200 17.17 10.41 7.26
N LEU A 201 16.84 9.24 6.68
CA LEU A 201 16.40 9.11 5.30
C LEU A 201 14.88 9.27 5.18
N GLU A 202 14.42 9.94 4.11
CA GLU A 202 12.99 10.10 3.84
C GLU A 202 12.29 8.75 3.59
N ASP A 203 12.93 7.83 2.86
CA ASP A 203 12.39 6.48 2.62
C ASP A 203 12.12 5.72 3.93
N ALA A 204 12.99 5.86 4.93
CA ALA A 204 12.78 5.26 6.25
C ALA A 204 11.59 5.88 6.99
N LYS A 205 11.38 7.19 6.87
CA LYS A 205 10.22 7.89 7.43
C LYS A 205 8.92 7.44 6.77
N GLU A 206 8.96 7.26 5.45
CA GLU A 206 7.82 6.73 4.70
C GLU A 206 7.47 5.31 5.16
N LEU A 207 8.43 4.41 5.27
CA LEU A 207 8.23 3.05 5.76
C LEU A 207 7.68 3.03 7.19
N LEU A 208 8.17 3.91 8.07
CA LEU A 208 7.64 4.05 9.42
C LEU A 208 6.17 4.46 9.41
N ALA A 209 5.83 5.49 8.65
CA ALA A 209 4.46 5.98 8.53
C ALA A 209 3.53 4.91 7.95
N CYS A 210 3.97 4.21 6.90
CA CYS A 210 3.22 3.10 6.31
C CYS A 210 2.93 2.00 7.33
N ASN A 211 3.94 1.57 8.09
CA ASN A 211 3.75 0.53 9.10
C ASN A 211 2.78 0.96 10.20
N ILE A 212 2.87 2.21 10.67
CA ILE A 212 1.92 2.73 11.67
C ILE A 212 0.49 2.65 11.14
N VAL A 213 0.25 3.09 9.89
CA VAL A 213 -1.09 3.07 9.28
C VAL A 213 -1.60 1.64 9.08
N ILE A 214 -0.73 0.75 8.58
CA ILE A 214 -1.09 -0.65 8.32
C ILE A 214 -1.44 -1.36 9.63
N LEU A 215 -0.57 -1.29 10.62
CA LEU A 215 -0.77 -1.98 11.90
C LEU A 215 -1.99 -1.44 12.64
N SER A 216 -2.21 -0.11 12.64
CA SER A 216 -3.42 0.48 13.24
C SER A 216 -4.69 0.00 12.54
N GLY A 217 -4.66 -0.13 11.20
CA GLY A 217 -5.77 -0.68 10.42
C GLY A 217 -6.08 -2.13 10.78
N TYR A 218 -5.06 -2.97 10.93
CA TYR A 218 -5.25 -4.38 11.33
C TYR A 218 -5.69 -4.55 12.77
N MET A 219 -5.20 -3.72 13.69
CA MET A 219 -5.68 -3.72 15.08
C MET A 219 -7.18 -3.45 15.13
N SER A 220 -7.66 -2.44 14.39
CA SER A 220 -9.06 -2.05 14.39
C SER A 220 -9.96 -3.04 13.64
N THR A 221 -9.52 -3.63 12.52
CA THR A 221 -10.36 -4.44 11.64
C THR A 221 -10.30 -5.94 11.94
N ARG A 222 -9.17 -6.44 12.45
CA ARG A 222 -8.94 -7.89 12.63
C ARG A 222 -8.85 -8.33 14.09
N ARG A 223 -9.00 -7.41 15.05
CA ARG A 223 -8.88 -7.68 16.49
C ARG A 223 -7.55 -8.33 16.87
N CYS A 224 -6.47 -7.90 16.22
CA CYS A 224 -5.13 -8.37 16.56
C CYS A 224 -4.59 -7.62 17.79
N GLU A 225 -5.11 -7.96 18.96
CA GLU A 225 -4.75 -7.27 20.24
C GLU A 225 -3.27 -7.42 20.58
N TRP A 226 -2.66 -8.52 20.16
CA TRP A 226 -1.24 -8.78 20.34
C TRP A 226 -0.33 -7.81 19.59
N LEU A 227 -0.84 -7.06 18.61
CA LEU A 227 -0.08 -6.01 17.92
C LEU A 227 0.16 -4.76 18.77
N ALA A 228 -0.64 -4.52 19.80
CA ALA A 228 -0.60 -3.28 20.56
C ALA A 228 0.79 -2.94 21.16
N PRO A 229 1.53 -3.87 21.79
CA PRO A 229 2.86 -3.56 22.30
C PRO A 229 3.83 -3.12 21.20
N HIS A 230 3.82 -3.78 20.04
CA HIS A 230 4.69 -3.48 18.92
C HIS A 230 4.34 -2.14 18.27
N PHE A 231 3.06 -1.87 18.12
CA PHE A 231 2.58 -0.59 17.65
C PHE A 231 3.01 0.57 18.56
N TYR A 232 2.93 0.35 19.89
CA TYR A 232 3.39 1.32 20.88
C TYR A 232 4.89 1.67 20.72
N GLU A 233 5.72 0.70 20.40
CA GLU A 233 7.15 0.96 20.16
C GLU A 233 7.40 1.82 18.93
N LEU A 234 6.67 1.60 17.83
CA LEU A 234 6.76 2.46 16.64
C LEU A 234 6.34 3.89 16.93
N VAL A 235 5.22 4.06 17.63
CA VAL A 235 4.71 5.36 18.02
C VAL A 235 5.69 6.08 18.93
N ARG A 236 6.23 5.40 19.94
CA ARG A 236 7.24 5.95 20.85
C ARG A 236 8.51 6.39 20.12
N LEU A 237 8.93 5.62 19.11
CA LEU A 237 10.07 6.00 18.27
C LEU A 237 9.78 7.33 17.55
N THR A 238 8.56 7.48 17.03
CA THR A 238 8.12 8.69 16.32
C THR A 238 8.09 9.90 17.24
N ASP A 239 7.46 9.79 18.41
CA ASP A 239 7.30 10.89 19.37
C ASP A 239 8.62 11.36 19.95
N LYS A 240 9.45 10.42 20.38
CA LYS A 240 10.72 10.73 21.04
C LYS A 240 11.62 11.62 20.18
N ASN A 241 11.54 11.48 18.88
CA ASN A 241 12.49 12.10 17.95
C ASN A 241 11.85 13.10 16.99
N ASN A 242 10.53 13.29 17.03
CA ASN A 242 9.77 14.15 16.09
C ASN A 242 10.07 13.84 14.60
N TYR A 243 10.38 12.59 14.26
CA TYR A 243 10.85 12.21 12.92
C TYR A 243 9.86 12.53 11.79
N LEU A 244 8.56 12.48 12.09
CA LEU A 244 7.51 12.72 11.09
C LEU A 244 6.92 14.13 11.15
N LYS A 245 7.40 14.98 12.06
CA LYS A 245 6.95 16.36 12.16
C LYS A 245 7.30 17.10 10.86
N ASP A 246 6.35 17.89 10.38
CA ASP A 246 6.48 18.70 9.16
C ASP A 246 6.70 17.85 7.88
N THR A 247 6.43 16.53 7.94
CA THR A 247 6.45 15.65 6.77
C THR A 247 5.04 15.44 6.22
N PRO A 248 4.89 15.03 4.93
CA PRO A 248 3.58 14.64 4.37
C PRO A 248 2.90 13.50 5.13
N TYR A 249 3.68 12.73 5.89
CA TYR A 249 3.21 11.55 6.63
C TYR A 249 2.63 11.87 8.00
N GLU A 250 2.81 13.10 8.51
CA GLU A 250 2.33 13.51 9.84
C GLU A 250 0.82 13.29 10.00
N ILE A 251 0.03 13.61 8.98
CA ILE A 251 -1.42 13.41 8.99
C ILE A 251 -1.78 11.92 9.05
N ALA A 252 -1.07 11.08 8.29
CA ALA A 252 -1.30 9.63 8.29
C ALA A 252 -0.99 9.03 9.66
N VAL A 253 0.08 9.48 10.32
CA VAL A 253 0.46 9.06 11.66
C VAL A 253 -0.55 9.55 12.70
N LYS A 254 -1.01 10.80 12.64
CA LYS A 254 -2.08 11.30 13.51
C LYS A 254 -3.35 10.46 13.40
N ARG A 255 -3.72 10.03 12.20
CA ARG A 255 -4.85 9.09 12.00
C ARG A 255 -4.59 7.70 12.62
N GLY A 256 -3.38 7.19 12.48
CA GLY A 256 -2.94 5.96 13.14
C GLY A 256 -3.00 6.09 14.67
N TYR A 257 -2.56 7.21 15.21
CA TYR A 257 -2.65 7.55 16.63
C TYR A 257 -4.09 7.56 17.15
N THR A 258 -4.99 8.20 16.42
CA THR A 258 -6.39 8.27 16.82
C THR A 258 -7.02 6.88 16.90
N SER A 259 -6.70 6.00 15.96
CA SER A 259 -7.16 4.60 16.00
C SER A 259 -6.55 3.84 17.17
N TRP A 260 -5.31 4.13 17.53
CA TRP A 260 -4.57 3.50 18.57
C TRP A 260 -4.98 4.00 19.96
N GLU A 261 -5.11 5.31 20.16
CA GLU A 261 -5.67 5.89 21.39
C GLU A 261 -7.06 5.33 21.64
N SER A 262 -7.90 5.28 20.62
CA SER A 262 -9.19 4.62 20.68
C SER A 262 -9.09 3.17 21.15
N TYR A 263 -8.07 2.41 20.72
CA TYR A 263 -7.83 1.04 21.17
C TYR A 263 -7.43 0.99 22.66
N PHE A 264 -6.51 1.83 23.14
CA PHE A 264 -6.10 1.84 24.54
C PHE A 264 -7.20 2.32 25.46
N TYR A 265 -7.91 3.32 25.08
CA TYR A 265 -9.10 3.76 25.77
C TYR A 265 -10.21 2.69 25.78
N GLN A 266 -10.27 1.79 24.81
CA GLN A 266 -11.17 0.62 24.84
C GLN A 266 -10.89 -0.33 26.01
N GLN A 267 -9.74 -0.22 26.65
CA GLN A 267 -9.40 -0.99 27.86
C GLN A 267 -9.89 -0.33 29.15
N ASP A 268 -10.41 0.90 29.11
CA ASP A 268 -11.07 1.48 30.25
C ASP A 268 -12.31 0.66 30.60
N GLU A 269 -12.25 0.00 31.77
CA GLU A 269 -13.31 -0.91 32.26
C GLU A 269 -14.68 -0.24 32.38
N GLN A 270 -14.71 1.11 32.48
CA GLN A 270 -15.92 1.89 32.65
C GLN A 270 -16.74 2.02 31.37
N VAL A 271 -16.12 1.85 30.19
CA VAL A 271 -16.83 1.98 28.91
C VAL A 271 -17.47 0.65 28.53
N PRO A 272 -18.79 0.61 28.29
CA PRO A 272 -19.47 -0.61 27.85
C PRO A 272 -18.82 -1.22 26.59
N LYS A 273 -18.57 -2.53 26.64
CA LYS A 273 -17.91 -3.27 25.54
C LYS A 273 -18.49 -3.01 24.16
N PRO A 274 -19.82 -2.94 23.94
CA PRO A 274 -20.37 -2.64 22.63
C PRO A 274 -20.02 -1.26 22.10
N LEU A 275 -19.86 -0.25 22.97
CA LEU A 275 -19.42 1.08 22.58
C LEU A 275 -17.93 1.08 22.18
N LYS A 276 -17.12 0.28 22.87
CA LYS A 276 -15.72 0.07 22.52
C LYS A 276 -15.57 -0.55 21.12
N GLU A 277 -16.39 -1.56 20.84
CA GLU A 277 -16.34 -2.30 19.56
C GLU A 277 -16.64 -1.44 18.34
N ILE A 278 -17.41 -0.36 18.49
CA ILE A 278 -17.71 0.58 17.40
C ILE A 278 -16.80 1.82 17.38
N GLY A 279 -15.77 1.85 18.25
CA GLY A 279 -14.83 2.98 18.33
C GLY A 279 -15.47 4.27 18.88
N LEU A 280 -16.57 4.16 19.64
CA LEU A 280 -17.22 5.28 20.28
C LEU A 280 -16.48 5.63 21.56
N TYR A 281 -15.49 6.49 21.44
CA TYR A 281 -14.71 7.06 22.51
C TYR A 281 -14.99 8.55 22.65
N PRO A 282 -14.58 9.22 23.73
CA PRO A 282 -14.92 10.64 23.91
C PRO A 282 -14.49 11.43 22.68
N LEU A 283 -15.45 11.71 21.80
CA LEU A 283 -15.26 12.52 20.59
C LEU A 283 -14.79 13.94 20.92
N GLU A 284 -14.79 14.32 22.19
CA GLU A 284 -14.29 15.61 22.67
C GLU A 284 -12.77 15.71 22.64
N GLU A 285 -12.07 14.58 22.76
CA GLU A 285 -10.60 14.48 22.66
C GLU A 285 -10.14 14.10 21.24
N LEU A 286 -11.05 13.57 20.44
CA LEU A 286 -10.80 13.30 19.05
C LEU A 286 -11.02 14.61 18.28
N GLU A 287 -9.97 15.36 18.00
CA GLU A 287 -9.92 16.34 16.90
C GLU A 287 -10.10 15.58 15.57
N ILE A 288 -11.27 14.95 15.40
CA ILE A 288 -11.66 14.37 14.13
C ILE A 288 -12.13 15.53 13.28
N ASP A 289 -11.20 16.22 12.63
CA ASP A 289 -11.47 17.22 11.59
C ASP A 289 -12.14 16.61 10.35
N ASP A 290 -12.29 15.28 10.34
CA ASP A 290 -12.78 14.55 9.20
C ASP A 290 -14.26 14.21 9.38
N GLU A 291 -15.12 14.95 8.65
CA GLU A 291 -16.59 14.70 8.59
C GLU A 291 -16.94 13.24 8.28
N VAL A 292 -16.07 12.49 7.60
CA VAL A 292 -16.33 11.13 7.18
C VAL A 292 -16.13 10.15 8.32
N SER A 293 -15.03 10.28 9.07
CA SER A 293 -14.78 9.45 10.26
C SER A 293 -15.86 9.69 11.31
N GLN A 294 -16.26 10.94 11.52
CA GLN A 294 -17.41 11.28 12.37
C GLN A 294 -18.69 10.60 11.87
N SER A 295 -18.95 10.62 10.56
CA SER A 295 -20.13 10.01 9.96
C SER A 295 -20.15 8.48 10.13
N VAL A 296 -19.00 7.81 9.99
CA VAL A 296 -18.87 6.35 10.19
C VAL A 296 -19.10 5.96 11.65
N ILE A 297 -18.48 6.67 12.59
CA ILE A 297 -18.64 6.42 14.03
C ILE A 297 -20.11 6.63 14.43
N CYS A 298 -20.69 7.74 14.02
CA CYS A 298 -22.08 8.07 14.33
C CYS A 298 -23.08 7.09 13.67
N TRP A 299 -22.77 6.59 12.47
CA TRP A 299 -23.54 5.54 11.81
C TRP A 299 -23.53 4.23 12.60
N ASN A 300 -22.35 3.78 13.02
CA ASN A 300 -22.21 2.58 13.84
C ASN A 300 -22.89 2.75 15.18
N ALA A 301 -22.80 3.93 15.79
CA ALA A 301 -23.51 4.27 17.01
C ALA A 301 -25.04 4.20 16.83
N ALA A 302 -25.55 4.74 15.73
CA ALA A 302 -26.99 4.69 15.45
C ALA A 302 -27.49 3.25 15.25
N LYS A 303 -26.73 2.39 14.58
CA LYS A 303 -27.03 0.95 14.47
C LYS A 303 -27.01 0.25 15.83
N LEU A 304 -26.00 0.50 16.63
CA LEU A 304 -25.87 -0.09 17.97
C LEU A 304 -27.03 0.38 18.88
N TYR A 305 -27.40 1.65 18.81
CA TYR A 305 -28.50 2.20 19.63
C TYR A 305 -29.85 1.49 19.34
N GLN A 306 -30.07 1.01 18.14
CA GLN A 306 -31.29 0.26 17.81
C GLN A 306 -31.33 -1.12 18.45
N THR A 307 -30.18 -1.75 18.64
CA THR A 307 -30.08 -3.10 19.15
C THR A 307 -29.78 -3.16 20.64
N GLN A 308 -29.02 -2.19 21.17
CA GLN A 308 -28.55 -2.15 22.56
C GLN A 308 -28.58 -0.71 23.11
N PRO A 309 -29.74 -0.09 23.27
CA PRO A 309 -29.85 1.31 23.72
C PRO A 309 -29.34 1.55 25.14
N GLU A 310 -29.30 0.51 25.96
CA GLU A 310 -28.79 0.58 27.35
C GLU A 310 -27.32 0.98 27.44
N CYS A 311 -26.50 0.61 26.43
CA CYS A 311 -25.08 0.96 26.39
C CYS A 311 -24.86 2.48 26.37
N PHE A 312 -25.84 3.23 25.85
CA PHE A 312 -25.72 4.68 25.69
C PHE A 312 -26.08 5.47 26.97
N ARG A 313 -26.54 4.81 28.05
CA ARG A 313 -26.75 5.49 29.33
C ARG A 313 -25.44 6.09 29.85
N TYR A 314 -24.35 5.36 29.68
CA TYR A 314 -23.02 5.83 30.05
C TYR A 314 -22.63 7.07 29.25
N MET A 315 -22.83 7.07 27.93
CA MET A 315 -22.50 8.19 27.05
C MET A 315 -23.29 9.46 27.42
N ARG A 316 -24.57 9.32 27.75
CA ARG A 316 -25.42 10.45 28.15
C ARG A 316 -24.91 11.16 29.42
N SER A 317 -24.39 10.39 30.39
CA SER A 317 -23.95 10.93 31.67
C SER A 317 -22.52 11.46 31.60
N THR A 318 -21.64 10.81 30.85
CA THR A 318 -20.21 11.08 30.86
C THR A 318 -19.77 11.99 29.73
N TYR A 319 -20.42 11.88 28.54
CA TYR A 319 -20.07 12.61 27.33
C TYR A 319 -21.28 13.26 26.66
N PRO A 320 -21.90 14.28 27.28
CA PRO A 320 -23.17 14.86 26.83
C PRO A 320 -23.06 15.51 25.43
N HIS A 321 -21.94 16.13 25.08
CA HIS A 321 -21.76 16.75 23.76
C HIS A 321 -21.66 15.70 22.65
N THR A 322 -20.94 14.63 22.87
CA THR A 322 -20.86 13.47 21.96
C THR A 322 -22.24 12.82 21.83
N TRP A 323 -22.96 12.65 22.96
CA TRP A 323 -24.30 12.11 22.93
C TRP A 323 -25.25 12.96 22.08
N ASN A 324 -25.24 14.27 22.21
CA ASN A 324 -26.10 15.16 21.42
C ASN A 324 -25.90 15.01 19.91
N LYS A 325 -24.66 14.82 19.47
CA LYS A 325 -24.35 14.53 18.06
C LYS A 325 -24.92 13.18 17.64
N ILE A 326 -24.73 12.14 18.45
CA ILE A 326 -25.23 10.79 18.19
C ILE A 326 -26.77 10.78 18.21
N GLU A 327 -27.41 11.43 19.18
CA GLU A 327 -28.87 11.52 19.30
C GLU A 327 -29.49 12.17 18.06
N TYR A 328 -28.93 13.28 17.60
CA TYR A 328 -29.33 13.92 16.35
C TYR A 328 -29.29 12.98 15.15
N ILE A 329 -28.25 12.17 15.04
CA ILE A 329 -28.10 11.23 13.94
C ILE A 329 -29.05 10.04 14.09
N VAL A 330 -29.21 9.54 15.32
CA VAL A 330 -30.18 8.48 15.64
C VAL A 330 -31.62 8.91 15.30
N ASP A 331 -31.98 10.15 15.61
CA ASP A 331 -33.32 10.67 15.29
C ASP A 331 -33.52 10.86 13.78
N LYS A 332 -32.52 11.33 13.06
CA LYS A 332 -32.54 11.33 11.58
C LYS A 332 -32.66 9.93 11.01
N PHE A 333 -31.94 8.98 11.58
CA PHE A 333 -31.99 7.59 11.17
C PHE A 333 -33.38 6.96 11.40
N LYS A 334 -34.00 7.25 12.53
CA LYS A 334 -35.37 6.79 12.83
C LYS A 334 -36.40 7.38 11.87
N SER A 335 -36.24 8.65 11.46
CA SER A 335 -37.19 9.35 10.60
C SER A 335 -37.07 8.95 9.13
N LYS A 336 -35.87 8.67 8.61
CA LYS A 336 -35.62 8.30 7.21
C LYS A 336 -34.39 7.35 7.09
N PRO A 337 -34.49 6.10 7.55
CA PRO A 337 -33.33 5.22 7.65
C PRO A 337 -32.66 4.92 6.30
N THR A 338 -33.46 4.71 5.25
CA THR A 338 -32.96 4.31 3.93
C THR A 338 -32.23 5.44 3.20
N ASP A 339 -32.75 6.66 3.29
CA ASP A 339 -32.15 7.83 2.62
C ASP A 339 -30.85 8.26 3.32
N TYR A 340 -30.85 8.20 4.65
CA TYR A 340 -29.67 8.53 5.44
C TYR A 340 -28.56 7.48 5.24
N GLN A 341 -28.90 6.20 5.22
CA GLN A 341 -27.98 5.12 4.91
C GLN A 341 -27.28 5.35 3.56
N LYS A 342 -28.07 5.62 2.52
CA LYS A 342 -27.52 5.89 1.18
C LYS A 342 -26.63 7.13 1.15
N GLN A 343 -26.96 8.17 1.91
CA GLN A 343 -26.10 9.36 1.99
C GLN A 343 -24.76 9.07 2.68
N VAL A 344 -24.78 8.33 3.77
CA VAL A 344 -23.54 7.94 4.50
C VAL A 344 -22.71 7.00 3.64
N GLU A 345 -23.31 5.98 3.03
CA GLU A 345 -22.61 5.06 2.13
C GLU A 345 -21.99 5.81 0.95
N LYS A 346 -22.71 6.77 0.35
CA LYS A 346 -22.18 7.61 -0.73
C LYS A 346 -21.02 8.48 -0.27
N ARG A 347 -21.06 9.05 0.93
CA ARG A 347 -19.97 9.85 1.49
C ARG A 347 -18.73 8.99 1.78
N ILE A 348 -18.92 7.79 2.34
CA ILE A 348 -17.83 6.83 2.59
C ILE A 348 -17.17 6.43 1.26
N MET A 349 -17.96 6.12 0.22
CA MET A 349 -17.43 5.79 -1.11
C MET A 349 -16.66 6.95 -1.72
N LEU A 350 -17.19 8.17 -1.67
CA LEU A 350 -16.50 9.37 -2.16
C LEU A 350 -15.20 9.63 -1.41
N TYR A 351 -15.13 9.32 -0.13
CA TYR A 351 -13.91 9.47 0.65
C TYR A 351 -12.87 8.40 0.28
N VAL A 352 -13.28 7.15 0.17
CA VAL A 352 -12.40 6.05 -0.30
C VAL A 352 -11.84 6.37 -1.69
N ASP A 353 -12.68 6.88 -2.60
CA ASP A 353 -12.26 7.32 -3.93
C ASP A 353 -11.31 8.53 -3.86
N SER A 354 -11.57 9.51 -2.98
CA SER A 354 -10.72 10.70 -2.84
C SER A 354 -9.36 10.40 -2.21
N VAL A 355 -9.30 9.48 -1.25
CA VAL A 355 -8.04 9.03 -0.63
C VAL A 355 -7.22 8.22 -1.63
N SER A 356 -7.88 7.37 -2.42
CA SER A 356 -7.22 6.65 -3.52
C SER A 356 -6.68 7.61 -4.60
N TYR A 357 -7.37 8.74 -4.86
CA TYR A 357 -6.99 9.72 -5.88
C TYR A 357 -5.91 10.71 -5.38
N THR A 358 -5.89 11.07 -4.11
CA THR A 358 -4.84 11.91 -3.52
C THR A 358 -3.51 11.18 -3.43
N HIS A 359 -3.51 9.88 -3.20
CA HIS A 359 -2.30 9.07 -3.27
C HIS A 359 -1.75 8.96 -4.70
N LEU A 360 -2.61 8.98 -5.72
CA LEU A 360 -2.19 9.00 -7.12
C LEU A 360 -1.60 10.36 -7.56
N ARG A 361 -2.08 11.48 -7.01
CA ARG A 361 -1.59 12.84 -7.38
C ARG A 361 -0.36 13.29 -6.61
N ALA A 362 -0.09 12.77 -5.43
CA ALA A 362 1.11 13.12 -4.67
C ALA A 362 2.42 12.65 -5.34
N HIS A 363 2.30 11.81 -6.37
CA HIS A 363 3.42 11.36 -7.20
C HIS A 363 3.51 12.05 -8.58
N GLU A 364 2.62 13.02 -8.88
CA GLU A 364 2.64 13.79 -10.14
C GLU A 364 3.25 15.20 -9.97
N THR A 365 3.67 15.59 -8.80
CA THR A 365 4.38 16.84 -8.50
C THR A 365 5.75 16.59 -7.91
#